data_e56b34e4c7f39d43194f15df2341f4c5
#
_entry.id   e56b34e4c7f39d43194f15df2341f4c5
#
_cell.length_a   1.000
_cell.length_b   1.000
_cell.length_c   1.000
_cell.angle_alpha   90.00
_cell.angle_beta   90.00
_cell.angle_gamma   90.00
#
_symmetry.space_group_name_H-M   'P 1'
#
loop_
_entity.id
_entity.type
_entity.pdbx_description
1 polymer ?
#
loop_
_entity_poly.entity_id
_entity_poly.type
_entity_poly.pdbx_seq_one_letter_code
_entity_poly.pdbx_strand_id
1 'polypeptide(L)' 'MLKKIIGIDPGLIHTGWGLITVEGNLIKHIDHGLIKVKTGQDLSDRLYDIHRDLSLVLGNFSPDEAALEQTFVNNN' A
#
# COMPACT_ATOMS: atom_id res chain seq x y z
N MET A 1 -9.66 20.20 8.18
CA MET A 1 -9.90 19.55 6.88
C MET A 1 -9.60 18.06 6.99
N LEU A 2 -10.50 17.23 6.52
CA LEU A 2 -10.32 15.79 6.56
C LEU A 2 -9.38 15.36 5.43
N LYS A 3 -8.34 14.63 5.77
CA LYS A 3 -7.42 14.02 4.80
C LYS A 3 -7.49 12.51 4.89
N LYS A 4 -7.48 11.87 3.75
CA LYS A 4 -7.42 10.43 3.63
C LYS A 4 -6.02 10.05 3.18
N ILE A 5 -5.33 9.25 3.98
CA ILE A 5 -3.93 8.90 3.75
C ILE A 5 -3.81 7.38 3.67
N ILE A 6 -3.16 6.89 2.63
CA ILE A 6 -2.82 5.48 2.52
C ILE A 6 -1.34 5.28 2.83
N GLY A 7 -1.05 4.34 3.72
CA GLY A 7 0.30 3.88 3.97
C GLY A 7 0.55 2.57 3.24
N ILE A 8 1.69 2.44 2.59
CA ILE A 8 2.04 1.26 1.80
C ILE A 8 3.39 0.73 2.27
N ASP A 9 3.41 -0.53 2.63
CA ASP A 9 4.63 -1.27 2.96
C ASP A 9 4.91 -2.25 1.81
N PRO A 10 5.72 -1.85 0.83
CA PRO A 10 5.94 -2.67 -0.36
C PRO A 10 6.83 -3.87 -0.06
N GLY A 11 6.48 -4.99 -0.68
CA GLY A 11 7.28 -6.21 -0.62
C GLY A 11 7.11 -7.01 -1.90
N LEU A 12 8.07 -7.87 -2.20
CA LEU A 12 8.06 -8.66 -3.43
C LEU A 12 7.09 -9.84 -3.38
N ILE A 13 6.68 -10.23 -2.18
CA ILE A 13 5.74 -11.34 -1.98
C ILE A 13 4.44 -10.83 -1.38
N HIS A 14 4.54 -9.90 -0.43
CA HIS A 14 3.40 -9.29 0.22
C HIS A 14 3.58 -7.78 0.23
N THR A 15 2.56 -7.05 -0.19
CA THR A 15 2.51 -5.60 -0.04
C THR A 15 1.35 -5.27 0.88
N GLY A 16 1.67 -4.68 2.03
CA GLY A 16 0.67 -4.25 3.00
C GLY A 16 0.24 -2.82 2.73
N TRP A 17 -1.03 -2.53 3.02
CA TRP A 17 -1.52 -1.16 2.97
C TRP A 17 -2.49 -0.89 4.11
N GLY A 18 -2.54 0.34 4.54
CA GLY A 18 -3.49 0.81 5.54
C GLY A 18 -4.01 2.17 5.18
N LEU A 19 -5.28 2.39 5.43
CA LEU A 19 -5.95 3.64 5.13
C LEU A 19 -6.44 4.28 6.41
N ILE A 20 -6.08 5.54 6.57
CA ILE A 20 -6.51 6.35 7.72
C ILE A 20 -7.12 7.65 7.23
N THR A 21 -7.94 8.25 8.08
CA THR A 21 -8.33 9.65 7.93
C THR A 21 -7.72 10.45 9.07
N VAL A 22 -7.34 11.67 8.75
CA VAL A 22 -6.77 12.62 9.71
C VAL A 22 -7.56 13.91 9.63
N GLU A 23 -8.07 14.36 10.78
CA GLU A 23 -8.73 15.63 10.90
C GLU A 23 -8.26 16.30 12.20
N GLY A 24 -7.42 17.33 12.08
CA GLY A 24 -6.76 17.93 13.22
C GLY A 24 -5.91 16.90 13.94
N ASN A 25 -6.19 16.64 15.21
CA ASN A 25 -5.49 15.64 16.01
C ASN A 25 -6.19 14.29 16.02
N LEU A 26 -7.30 14.16 15.30
CA LEU A 26 -8.08 12.93 15.28
C LEU A 26 -7.65 12.05 14.12
N ILE A 27 -7.16 10.84 14.45
CA ILE A 27 -6.76 9.84 13.46
C ILE A 27 -7.69 8.65 13.60
N LYS A 28 -8.28 8.24 12.46
CA LYS A 28 -9.15 7.07 12.43
C LYS A 28 -8.65 6.05 11.42
N HIS A 29 -8.62 4.79 11.81
CA HIS A 29 -8.39 3.67 10.90
C HIS A 29 -9.66 3.44 10.08
N ILE A 30 -9.52 3.35 8.76
CA ILE A 30 -10.63 3.09 7.84
C ILE A 30 -10.60 1.64 7.37
N ASP A 31 -9.46 1.20 6.82
CA ASP A 31 -9.32 -0.14 6.29
C ASP A 31 -7.85 -0.51 6.17
N HIS A 32 -7.58 -1.76 5.90
CA HIS A 32 -6.24 -2.26 5.61
C HIS A 32 -6.34 -3.54 4.81
N GLY A 33 -5.25 -3.92 4.19
CA GLY A 33 -5.23 -5.13 3.40
C GLY A 33 -3.82 -5.58 3.07
N LEU A 34 -3.77 -6.71 2.40
CA LEU A 34 -2.52 -7.32 1.98
C LEU A 34 -2.66 -7.77 0.52
N ILE A 35 -1.74 -7.32 -0.30
CA ILE A 35 -1.63 -7.76 -1.68
C ILE A 35 -0.62 -8.88 -1.72
N LYS A 36 -1.08 -10.06 -2.10
CA LYS A 36 -0.23 -11.24 -2.23
C LYS A 36 0.00 -11.56 -3.70
N VAL A 37 1.22 -11.89 -4.04
CA VAL A 37 1.55 -12.37 -5.39
C VAL A 37 1.90 -13.84 -5.34
N LYS A 38 1.70 -14.52 -6.47
CA LYS A 38 2.01 -15.93 -6.58
C LYS A 38 3.52 -16.14 -6.56
N THR A 39 3.97 -17.14 -5.84
CA THR A 39 5.36 -17.55 -5.86
C THR A 39 5.69 -18.22 -7.20
N GLY A 40 6.95 -18.13 -7.63
CA GLY A 40 7.40 -18.76 -8.86
C GLY A 40 7.17 -17.96 -10.12
N GLN A 41 6.59 -16.78 -10.02
CA GLN A 41 6.44 -15.88 -11.17
C GLN A 41 7.70 -15.04 -11.38
N ASP A 42 7.91 -14.60 -12.62
CA ASP A 42 8.94 -13.63 -12.94
C ASP A 42 8.70 -12.31 -12.20
N LEU A 43 9.75 -11.56 -11.99
CA LEU A 43 9.66 -10.27 -11.32
C LEU A 43 8.67 -9.32 -12.02
N SER A 44 8.70 -9.29 -13.36
CA SER A 44 7.80 -8.45 -14.14
C SER A 44 6.35 -8.81 -13.91
N ASP A 45 6.01 -10.08 -13.82
CA ASP A 45 4.63 -10.53 -13.58
C ASP A 45 4.19 -10.18 -12.16
N ARG A 46 5.10 -10.30 -11.19
CA ARG A 46 4.78 -9.91 -9.81
C ARG A 46 4.54 -8.42 -9.70
N LEU A 47 5.36 -7.61 -10.36
CA LEU A 47 5.18 -6.16 -10.37
C LEU A 47 3.88 -5.76 -11.03
N TYR A 48 3.50 -6.44 -12.10
CA TYR A 48 2.22 -6.20 -12.76
C TYR A 48 1.05 -6.50 -11.82
N ASP A 49 1.08 -7.62 -11.12
CA ASP A 49 0.00 -8.00 -10.19
C ASP A 49 -0.12 -7.00 -9.04
N ILE A 50 1.01 -6.56 -8.48
CA ILE A 50 1.03 -5.56 -7.43
C ILE A 50 0.45 -4.24 -7.94
N HIS A 51 0.87 -3.82 -9.12
CA HIS A 51 0.37 -2.58 -9.73
C HIS A 51 -1.15 -2.64 -9.94
N ARG A 52 -1.64 -3.76 -10.50
CA ARG A 52 -3.07 -3.93 -10.74
C ARG A 52 -3.86 -3.86 -9.44
N ASP A 53 -3.46 -4.63 -8.44
CA ASP A 53 -4.22 -4.72 -7.18
C ASP A 53 -4.12 -3.43 -6.37
N LEU A 54 -2.95 -2.79 -6.36
CA LEU A 54 -2.79 -1.50 -5.71
C LEU A 54 -3.61 -0.41 -6.40
N SER A 55 -3.67 -0.45 -7.73
CA SER A 55 -4.51 0.49 -8.49
C SER A 55 -5.98 0.35 -8.15
N LEU A 56 -6.46 -0.88 -7.91
CA LEU A 56 -7.83 -1.11 -7.47
C LEU A 56 -8.08 -0.50 -6.09
N VAL A 57 -7.15 -0.67 -5.17
CA VAL A 57 -7.25 -0.09 -3.82
C VAL A 57 -7.30 1.43 -3.91
N LEU A 58 -6.39 2.03 -4.67
CA LEU A 58 -6.34 3.48 -4.84
C LEU A 58 -7.60 4.02 -5.50
N GLY A 59 -8.14 3.31 -6.47
CA GLY A 59 -9.38 3.68 -7.14
C GLY A 59 -10.59 3.61 -6.22
N ASN A 60 -10.64 2.60 -5.35
CA ASN A 60 -11.77 2.41 -4.43
C ASN A 60 -11.82 3.48 -3.34
N PHE A 61 -10.67 3.91 -2.84
CA PHE A 61 -10.61 4.80 -1.69
C PHE A 61 -10.24 6.24 -2.02
N SER A 62 -9.59 6.47 -3.16
CA SER A 62 -9.18 7.80 -3.62
C SER A 62 -8.47 8.61 -2.52
N PRO A 63 -7.36 8.12 -1.97
CA PRO A 63 -6.67 8.84 -0.91
C PRO A 63 -6.09 10.16 -1.39
N ASP A 64 -5.97 11.12 -0.49
CA ASP A 64 -5.38 12.42 -0.78
C ASP A 64 -3.86 12.36 -0.82
N GLU A 65 -3.28 11.48 0.00
CA GLU A 65 -1.84 11.32 0.11
C GLU A 65 -1.49 9.85 0.27
N ALA A 66 -0.29 9.50 -0.17
CA ALA A 66 0.28 8.17 0.04
C ALA A 66 1.63 8.29 0.74
N ALA A 67 1.85 7.45 1.73
CA ALA A 67 3.13 7.32 2.42
C ALA A 67 3.70 5.93 2.13
N LEU A 68 4.92 5.90 1.63
CA LEU A 68 5.64 4.65 1.38
C LEU A 68 6.64 4.42 2.50
N GLU A 69 6.56 3.25 3.10
CA GLU A 69 7.56 2.85 4.06
C GLU A 69 8.80 2.40 3.30
N GLN A 70 9.93 3.00 3.62
CA GLN A 70 11.18 2.66 2.97
C GLN A 70 11.85 1.54 3.75
N THR A 71 11.94 0.38 3.10
CA THR A 71 12.63 -0.76 3.69
C THR A 71 14.07 -0.75 3.20
N PHE A 72 15.01 -0.66 4.14
CA PHE A 72 16.42 -0.79 3.81
C PHE A 72 16.82 -2.24 3.83
N VAL A 73 17.26 -2.73 2.68
CA VAL A 73 17.93 -4.02 2.63
C VAL A 73 19.42 -3.74 2.80
N ASN A 74 19.96 -4.17 3.92
CA ASN A 74 21.38 -4.02 4.18
C ASN A 74 22.15 -5.16 3.53
N ASN A 75 22.89 -4.86 2.49
CA ASN A 75 23.62 -5.84 1.70
C ASN A 75 25.10 -5.95 2.13
N ASN A 76 25.34 -5.99 3.39
CA ASN A 76 26.69 -6.23 3.84
C ASN A 76 27.06 -7.70 3.78
#